data_ddf065a7865d26aee31d867e6bd4d4b1
#
_entry.id   ddf065a7865d26aee31d867e6bd4d4b1
#
_cell.length_a   1.000
_cell.length_b   1.000
_cell.length_c   1.000
_cell.angle_alpha   90.00
_cell.angle_beta   90.00
_cell.angle_gamma   90.00
#
_symmetry.space_group_name_H-M   'P 1'
#
loop_
_entity.id
_entity.type
_entity.pdbx_description
1 polymer ?
#
loop_
_entity_poly.entity_id
_entity_poly.type
_entity_poly.pdbx_seq_one_letter_code
_entity_poly.pdbx_strand_id
1 'polypeptide(L)'
;YEGGWAGISWPCEYGGCGLSLTQQVIWYEECAEAHAPVGGSTFVGLSHAGPTLIVRGTEEQKSFHLPKILKGEAIWCQGFSEPNAGSDLASLKTQARIEGDNLVVNGSKIWTSYAAMADWQELLVRTDPGAQRHRGLTWVICDMHAPGITIRKIPTLSGTGNLCQVFYDEVRLPLGNVVGEVNGGWDVSMTTLGFERGTAFIAHQIHLAATLEQLYVMAHDVRGPDGCRPAIEDGATVEQLLKLRAEVAALRAMTYLSV
;
A
#
# COMPACT_ATOMS: atom_id res chain seq x y z
N TYR A 1 14.91 -13.06 1.04
CA TYR A 1 14.59 -13.07 2.48
C TYR A 1 15.85 -13.15 3.35
N GLU A 2 16.70 -14.15 3.16
CA GLU A 2 17.89 -14.44 4.02
C GLU A 2 18.86 -13.26 4.16
N GLY A 3 18.96 -12.39 3.15
CA GLY A 3 19.77 -11.16 3.18
C GLY A 3 19.06 -9.94 3.78
N GLY A 4 17.83 -10.05 4.27
CA GLY A 4 17.03 -8.92 4.79
C GLY A 4 16.43 -8.00 3.73
N TRP A 5 16.69 -8.27 2.45
CA TRP A 5 16.29 -7.40 1.32
C TRP A 5 14.79 -7.28 1.10
N ALA A 6 13.97 -8.15 1.69
CA ALA A 6 12.52 -8.03 1.64
C ALA A 6 12.02 -6.84 2.48
N GLY A 7 12.68 -6.57 3.62
CA GLY A 7 12.34 -5.47 4.53
C GLY A 7 13.46 -4.45 4.63
N ILE A 8 13.80 -3.78 3.53
CA ILE A 8 14.97 -2.87 3.47
C ILE A 8 14.94 -1.75 4.51
N SER A 9 13.74 -1.23 4.84
CA SER A 9 13.52 -0.18 5.83
C SER A 9 13.33 -0.70 7.25
N TRP A 10 13.08 -2.01 7.43
CA TRP A 10 12.81 -2.59 8.74
C TRP A 10 14.09 -2.69 9.56
N PRO A 11 14.02 -2.50 10.90
CA PRO A 11 15.16 -2.73 11.79
C PRO A 11 15.72 -4.15 11.65
N CYS A 12 17.03 -4.29 11.82
CA CYS A 12 17.73 -5.58 11.70
C CYS A 12 17.20 -6.63 12.69
N GLU A 13 16.77 -6.20 13.89
CA GLU A 13 16.19 -7.07 14.92
C GLU A 13 14.90 -7.77 14.47
N TYR A 14 14.18 -7.20 13.49
CA TYR A 14 12.99 -7.80 12.87
C TYR A 14 13.28 -8.43 11.51
N GLY A 15 14.54 -8.65 11.17
CA GLY A 15 14.96 -9.33 9.93
C GLY A 15 15.06 -8.45 8.71
N GLY A 16 15.04 -7.13 8.87
CA GLY A 16 15.28 -6.16 7.80
C GLY A 16 16.75 -5.76 7.64
N CYS A 17 17.04 -4.87 6.69
CA CYS A 17 18.38 -4.32 6.48
C CYS A 17 18.68 -3.05 7.29
N GLY A 18 17.67 -2.37 7.84
CA GLY A 18 17.83 -1.10 8.55
C GLY A 18 18.41 0.03 7.67
N LEU A 19 18.12 0.03 6.37
CA LEU A 19 18.69 1.00 5.44
C LEU A 19 18.22 2.42 5.76
N SER A 20 19.16 3.37 5.70
CA SER A 20 18.84 4.80 5.74
C SER A 20 17.98 5.21 4.54
N LEU A 21 17.27 6.33 4.63
CA LEU A 21 16.44 6.84 3.53
C LEU A 21 17.23 6.95 2.21
N THR A 22 18.46 7.47 2.25
CA THR A 22 19.32 7.55 1.07
C THR A 22 19.63 6.17 0.47
N GLN A 23 19.91 5.17 1.31
CA GLN A 23 20.17 3.81 0.85
C GLN A 23 18.90 3.16 0.26
N GLN A 24 17.72 3.45 0.83
CA GLN A 24 16.44 2.99 0.26
C GLN A 24 16.18 3.61 -1.10
N VAL A 25 16.49 4.90 -1.29
CA VAL A 25 16.40 5.57 -2.61
C VAL A 25 17.25 4.82 -3.63
N ILE A 26 18.54 4.61 -3.32
CA ILE A 26 19.47 3.90 -4.19
C ILE A 26 18.95 2.49 -4.52
N TRP A 27 18.46 1.76 -3.50
CA TRP A 27 17.87 0.44 -3.68
C TRP A 27 16.70 0.43 -4.66
N TYR A 28 15.74 1.36 -4.51
CA TYR A 28 14.60 1.43 -5.42
C TYR A 28 14.99 1.87 -6.83
N GLU A 29 16.01 2.73 -6.96
CA GLU A 29 16.56 3.10 -8.27
C GLU A 29 17.17 1.90 -8.99
N GLU A 30 18.07 1.16 -8.33
CA GLU A 30 18.68 -0.04 -8.86
C GLU A 30 17.65 -1.12 -9.24
N CYS A 31 16.64 -1.33 -8.37
CA CYS A 31 15.55 -2.25 -8.66
C CYS A 31 14.75 -1.83 -9.90
N ALA A 32 14.47 -0.55 -10.05
CA ALA A 32 13.70 -0.04 -11.19
C ALA A 32 14.51 -0.13 -12.51
N GLU A 33 15.79 0.20 -12.48
CA GLU A 33 16.68 0.07 -13.64
C GLU A 33 16.87 -1.39 -14.05
N ALA A 34 16.96 -2.29 -13.06
CA ALA A 34 17.04 -3.73 -13.29
C ALA A 34 15.69 -4.39 -13.67
N HIS A 35 14.61 -3.63 -13.73
CA HIS A 35 13.23 -4.15 -13.90
C HIS A 35 12.87 -5.24 -12.88
N ALA A 36 13.42 -5.14 -11.66
CA ALA A 36 13.14 -6.09 -10.61
C ALA A 36 11.68 -6.01 -10.16
N PRO A 37 11.01 -7.13 -9.85
CA PRO A 37 9.65 -7.13 -9.34
C PRO A 37 9.65 -6.60 -7.91
N VAL A 38 9.15 -5.38 -7.72
CA VAL A 38 8.95 -4.74 -6.41
C VAL A 38 7.46 -4.49 -6.17
N GLY A 39 7.02 -4.64 -4.92
CA GLY A 39 5.63 -4.38 -4.54
C GLY A 39 4.68 -5.53 -4.86
N GLY A 40 3.58 -5.24 -5.55
CA GLY A 40 2.53 -6.23 -5.82
C GLY A 40 1.76 -6.63 -4.55
N SER A 41 1.41 -7.91 -4.42
CA SER A 41 0.62 -8.42 -3.29
C SER A 41 1.32 -8.35 -1.93
N THR A 42 2.65 -8.21 -1.89
CA THR A 42 3.43 -8.09 -0.64
C THR A 42 3.52 -6.66 -0.12
N PHE A 43 3.11 -5.66 -0.91
CA PHE A 43 3.25 -4.24 -0.60
C PHE A 43 2.61 -3.85 0.74
N VAL A 44 1.35 -4.24 0.99
CA VAL A 44 0.65 -3.90 2.23
C VAL A 44 1.35 -4.52 3.44
N GLY A 45 1.78 -5.79 3.34
CA GLY A 45 2.53 -6.45 4.41
C GLY A 45 3.85 -5.75 4.71
N LEU A 46 4.67 -5.49 3.69
CA LEU A 46 6.02 -4.95 3.85
C LEU A 46 6.06 -3.45 4.18
N SER A 47 5.14 -2.66 3.60
CA SER A 47 5.19 -1.19 3.68
C SER A 47 4.16 -0.59 4.64
N HIS A 48 3.13 -1.32 5.03
CA HIS A 48 2.06 -0.84 5.93
C HIS A 48 1.99 -1.65 7.22
N ALA A 49 1.48 -2.89 7.15
CA ALA A 49 1.19 -3.72 8.33
C ALA A 49 2.45 -4.03 9.13
N GLY A 50 3.53 -4.45 8.48
CA GLY A 50 4.78 -4.77 9.16
C GLY A 50 5.37 -3.61 9.94
N PRO A 51 5.65 -2.45 9.31
CA PRO A 51 6.13 -1.27 10.02
C PRO A 51 5.17 -0.79 11.12
N THR A 52 3.86 -0.88 10.90
CA THR A 52 2.85 -0.54 11.91
C THR A 52 2.96 -1.48 13.12
N LEU A 53 3.08 -2.79 12.90
CA LEU A 53 3.27 -3.77 13.96
C LEU A 53 4.58 -3.56 14.71
N ILE A 54 5.67 -3.23 14.02
CA ILE A 54 6.97 -2.92 14.65
C ILE A 54 6.81 -1.79 15.68
N VAL A 55 6.05 -0.74 15.34
CA VAL A 55 5.89 0.45 16.20
C VAL A 55 4.78 0.29 17.23
N ARG A 56 3.68 -0.39 16.91
CA ARG A 56 2.43 -0.39 17.69
C ARG A 56 1.97 -1.76 18.18
N GLY A 57 2.50 -2.84 17.60
CA GLY A 57 2.11 -4.21 17.94
C GLY A 57 2.68 -4.71 19.27
N THR A 58 2.04 -5.72 19.84
CA THR A 58 2.59 -6.49 20.97
C THR A 58 3.70 -7.43 20.49
N GLU A 59 4.51 -7.93 21.41
CA GLU A 59 5.59 -8.88 21.06
C GLU A 59 5.03 -10.19 20.45
N GLU A 60 3.86 -10.63 20.89
CA GLU A 60 3.17 -11.80 20.31
C GLU A 60 2.75 -11.53 18.87
N GLN A 61 2.17 -10.35 18.60
CA GLN A 61 1.78 -9.96 17.24
C GLN A 61 3.01 -9.84 16.33
N LYS A 62 4.08 -9.21 16.78
CA LYS A 62 5.34 -9.09 16.05
C LYS A 62 5.96 -10.44 15.73
N SER A 63 6.12 -11.29 16.74
CA SER A 63 6.76 -12.61 16.59
C SER A 63 5.98 -13.53 15.65
N PHE A 64 4.64 -13.41 15.61
CA PHE A 64 3.80 -14.22 14.75
C PHE A 64 3.75 -13.72 13.30
N HIS A 65 3.60 -12.40 13.09
CA HIS A 65 3.32 -11.84 11.77
C HIS A 65 4.57 -11.41 10.99
N LEU A 66 5.55 -10.77 11.64
CA LEU A 66 6.67 -10.16 10.92
C LEU A 66 7.51 -11.18 10.11
N PRO A 67 7.87 -12.36 10.64
CA PRO A 67 8.62 -13.33 9.85
C PRO A 67 7.86 -13.83 8.62
N LYS A 68 6.53 -13.99 8.72
CA LYS A 68 5.69 -14.45 7.61
C LYS A 68 5.55 -13.41 6.52
N ILE A 69 5.45 -12.12 6.90
CA ILE A 69 5.43 -11.01 5.95
C ILE A 69 6.75 -10.97 5.17
N LEU A 70 7.89 -11.01 5.86
CA LEU A 70 9.22 -10.95 5.21
C LEU A 70 9.48 -12.13 4.27
N LYS A 71 8.99 -13.31 4.59
CA LYS A 71 9.12 -14.50 3.75
C LYS A 71 8.13 -14.55 2.60
N GLY A 72 7.13 -13.65 2.58
CA GLY A 72 6.04 -13.71 1.61
C GLY A 72 5.07 -14.88 1.86
N GLU A 73 5.09 -15.46 3.06
CA GLU A 73 4.20 -16.56 3.50
C GLU A 73 2.81 -16.05 3.91
N ALA A 74 2.66 -14.73 4.12
CA ALA A 74 1.41 -14.10 4.48
C ALA A 74 1.18 -12.84 3.64
N ILE A 75 0.10 -12.83 2.89
CA ILE A 75 -0.36 -11.68 2.10
C ILE A 75 -1.30 -10.83 2.95
N TRP A 76 -1.08 -9.53 2.94
CA TRP A 76 -1.90 -8.57 3.66
C TRP A 76 -2.67 -7.66 2.71
N CYS A 77 -3.87 -7.24 3.13
CA CYS A 77 -4.63 -6.21 2.46
C CYS A 77 -5.08 -5.13 3.44
N GLN A 78 -5.53 -3.97 2.93
CA GLN A 78 -5.98 -2.85 3.74
C GLN A 78 -7.51 -2.71 3.71
N GLY A 79 -8.13 -2.64 4.88
CA GLY A 79 -9.57 -2.46 5.07
C GLY A 79 -9.87 -1.12 5.74
N PHE A 80 -9.64 0.00 5.04
CA PHE A 80 -9.88 1.35 5.56
C PHE A 80 -11.11 1.98 4.91
N SER A 81 -11.06 2.22 3.60
CA SER A 81 -12.12 2.94 2.87
C SER A 81 -13.45 2.19 2.84
N GLU A 82 -14.54 2.95 2.89
CA GLU A 82 -15.92 2.48 2.70
C GLU A 82 -16.58 3.21 1.54
N PRO A 83 -17.70 2.72 1.00
CA PRO A 83 -18.38 3.40 -0.11
C PRO A 83 -18.68 4.88 0.14
N ASN A 84 -18.89 5.27 1.39
CA ASN A 84 -19.18 6.66 1.80
C ASN A 84 -18.10 7.28 2.70
N ALA A 85 -16.94 6.63 2.88
CA ALA A 85 -15.84 7.11 3.73
C ALA A 85 -14.48 6.76 3.07
N GLY A 86 -14.00 7.65 2.23
CA GLY A 86 -12.66 7.59 1.62
C GLY A 86 -11.78 8.68 2.20
N SER A 87 -11.76 9.86 1.58
CA SER A 87 -10.99 11.02 2.10
C SER A 87 -11.42 11.44 3.51
N ASP A 88 -12.71 11.35 3.85
CA ASP A 88 -13.20 11.49 5.23
C ASP A 88 -13.23 10.11 5.92
N LEU A 89 -12.06 9.49 6.07
CA LEU A 89 -11.91 8.16 6.69
C LEU A 89 -12.51 8.11 8.09
N ALA A 90 -12.43 9.19 8.84
CA ALA A 90 -12.98 9.28 10.20
C ALA A 90 -14.50 9.10 10.27
N SER A 91 -15.22 9.19 9.15
CA SER A 91 -16.66 8.95 9.05
C SER A 91 -17.05 7.49 8.81
N LEU A 92 -16.09 6.56 8.82
CA LEU A 92 -16.33 5.12 8.61
C LEU A 92 -17.41 4.58 9.56
N LYS A 93 -18.18 3.60 9.06
CA LYS A 93 -19.36 3.03 9.72
C LYS A 93 -19.28 1.53 9.98
N THR A 94 -18.26 0.83 9.44
CA THR A 94 -18.04 -0.57 9.80
C THR A 94 -17.87 -0.66 11.31
N GLN A 95 -18.79 -1.33 11.98
CA GLN A 95 -18.87 -1.39 13.44
C GLN A 95 -18.21 -2.64 13.99
N ALA A 96 -17.69 -2.54 15.19
CA ALA A 96 -17.28 -3.69 15.98
C ALA A 96 -17.77 -3.51 17.41
N ARG A 97 -18.52 -4.50 17.92
CA ARG A 97 -18.92 -4.56 19.33
C ARG A 97 -18.08 -5.59 20.07
N ILE A 98 -17.80 -5.35 21.33
CA ILE A 98 -17.08 -6.27 22.19
C ILE A 98 -18.05 -7.30 22.75
N GLU A 99 -17.76 -8.59 22.54
CA GLU A 99 -18.50 -9.71 23.12
C GLU A 99 -17.50 -10.71 23.74
N GLY A 100 -17.37 -10.68 25.06
CA GLY A 100 -16.35 -11.46 25.77
C GLY A 100 -14.95 -11.09 25.29
N ASP A 101 -14.19 -12.06 24.86
CA ASP A 101 -12.82 -11.88 24.36
C ASP A 101 -12.75 -11.63 22.84
N ASN A 102 -13.86 -11.23 22.21
CA ASN A 102 -13.94 -11.00 20.79
C ASN A 102 -14.49 -9.62 20.43
N LEU A 103 -14.03 -9.09 19.28
CA LEU A 103 -14.71 -8.08 18.51
C LEU A 103 -15.64 -8.76 17.49
N VAL A 104 -16.90 -8.37 17.44
CA VAL A 104 -17.85 -8.85 16.43
C VAL A 104 -18.08 -7.72 15.43
N VAL A 105 -17.62 -7.93 14.18
CA VAL A 105 -17.53 -6.93 13.13
C VAL A 105 -18.68 -7.05 12.15
N ASN A 106 -19.32 -5.91 11.82
CA ASN A 106 -20.35 -5.77 10.80
C ASN A 106 -20.12 -4.55 9.92
N GLY A 107 -20.24 -4.70 8.61
CA GLY A 107 -20.08 -3.61 7.67
C GLY A 107 -19.46 -4.00 6.35
N SER A 108 -18.83 -3.06 5.66
CA SER A 108 -18.10 -3.36 4.41
C SER A 108 -16.98 -2.37 4.16
N LYS A 109 -15.92 -2.86 3.51
CA LYS A 109 -14.78 -2.06 3.00
C LYS A 109 -14.72 -2.16 1.48
N ILE A 110 -14.22 -1.11 0.83
CA ILE A 110 -14.12 -1.04 -0.63
C ILE A 110 -12.72 -0.61 -1.05
N TRP A 111 -12.38 -0.85 -2.30
CA TRP A 111 -11.07 -0.59 -2.89
C TRP A 111 -9.93 -1.37 -2.24
N THR A 112 -10.26 -2.50 -1.63
CA THR A 112 -9.30 -3.37 -0.96
C THR A 112 -8.50 -4.15 -2.01
N SER A 113 -7.27 -3.70 -2.28
CA SER A 113 -6.36 -4.39 -3.20
C SER A 113 -5.97 -5.75 -2.64
N TYR A 114 -5.94 -6.75 -3.51
CA TYR A 114 -5.51 -8.11 -3.22
C TYR A 114 -6.33 -8.88 -2.16
N ALA A 115 -7.49 -8.38 -1.71
CA ALA A 115 -8.29 -9.06 -0.67
C ALA A 115 -8.64 -10.51 -1.04
N ALA A 116 -8.80 -10.82 -2.34
CA ALA A 116 -9.14 -12.17 -2.79
C ALA A 116 -8.03 -13.22 -2.59
N MET A 117 -6.82 -12.78 -2.26
CA MET A 117 -5.67 -13.64 -2.00
C MET A 117 -4.99 -13.34 -0.65
N ALA A 118 -5.51 -12.38 0.10
CA ALA A 118 -4.95 -11.99 1.39
C ALA A 118 -5.30 -12.98 2.49
N ASP A 119 -4.32 -13.28 3.34
CA ASP A 119 -4.50 -14.06 4.57
C ASP A 119 -4.95 -13.15 5.72
N TRP A 120 -4.44 -11.92 5.74
CA TRP A 120 -4.66 -10.95 6.80
C TRP A 120 -5.06 -9.59 6.26
N GLN A 121 -5.79 -8.84 7.07
CA GLN A 121 -6.17 -7.47 6.76
C GLN A 121 -5.87 -6.54 7.93
N GLU A 122 -5.28 -5.40 7.63
CA GLU A 122 -5.28 -4.25 8.52
C GLU A 122 -6.64 -3.57 8.45
N LEU A 123 -7.50 -3.83 9.44
CA LEU A 123 -8.89 -3.41 9.43
C LEU A 123 -9.15 -2.29 10.43
N LEU A 124 -9.73 -1.18 9.96
CA LEU A 124 -10.17 -0.08 10.80
C LEU A 124 -11.70 -0.12 10.99
N VAL A 125 -12.13 -0.19 12.25
CA VAL A 125 -13.54 -0.33 12.63
C VAL A 125 -13.95 0.72 13.67
N ARG A 126 -15.25 0.96 13.81
CA ARG A 126 -15.82 1.81 14.85
C ARG A 126 -16.30 0.96 16.01
N THR A 127 -15.62 1.09 17.14
CA THR A 127 -15.93 0.39 18.40
C THR A 127 -16.78 1.24 19.35
N ASP A 128 -16.73 2.57 19.21
CA ASP A 128 -17.64 3.48 19.93
C ASP A 128 -18.40 4.39 18.95
N PRO A 129 -19.66 4.05 18.63
CA PRO A 129 -20.48 4.86 17.72
C PRO A 129 -20.93 6.20 18.32
N GLY A 130 -20.84 6.37 19.65
CA GLY A 130 -21.14 7.63 20.34
C GLY A 130 -19.99 8.62 20.33
N ALA A 131 -18.78 8.18 20.06
CA ALA A 131 -17.60 9.02 20.04
C ALA A 131 -17.52 9.88 18.76
N GLN A 132 -16.95 11.06 18.91
CA GLN A 132 -16.77 11.98 17.77
C GLN A 132 -15.64 11.55 16.84
N ARG A 133 -15.93 11.45 15.53
CA ARG A 133 -14.98 11.33 14.40
C ARG A 133 -13.83 10.36 14.67
N HIS A 134 -12.63 10.88 14.95
CA HIS A 134 -11.38 10.13 15.13
C HIS A 134 -11.35 9.26 16.40
N ARG A 135 -12.17 9.62 17.40
CA ARG A 135 -12.32 8.83 18.62
C ARG A 135 -13.26 7.64 18.37
N GLY A 136 -13.11 6.58 19.12
CA GLY A 136 -13.97 5.40 18.98
C GLY A 136 -13.67 4.54 17.76
N LEU A 137 -12.49 4.67 17.17
CA LEU A 137 -11.98 3.81 16.12
C LEU A 137 -10.94 2.84 16.68
N THR A 138 -10.95 1.61 16.19
CA THR A 138 -9.99 0.56 16.58
C THR A 138 -9.37 -0.06 15.33
N TRP A 139 -8.07 -0.19 15.34
CA TRP A 139 -7.31 -0.91 14.34
C TRP A 139 -7.13 -2.36 14.79
N VAL A 140 -7.52 -3.33 13.95
CA VAL A 140 -7.51 -4.74 14.31
C VAL A 140 -6.95 -5.60 13.18
N ILE A 141 -6.18 -6.61 13.52
CA ILE A 141 -5.72 -7.65 12.59
C ILE A 141 -6.91 -8.58 12.31
N CYS A 142 -7.38 -8.60 11.07
CA CYS A 142 -8.48 -9.44 10.63
C CYS A 142 -7.95 -10.65 9.86
N ASP A 143 -8.30 -11.85 10.30
CA ASP A 143 -8.10 -13.07 9.54
C ASP A 143 -9.10 -13.08 8.38
N MET A 144 -8.61 -13.06 7.13
CA MET A 144 -9.45 -13.02 5.94
C MET A 144 -10.19 -14.33 5.65
N HIS A 145 -9.84 -15.41 6.35
CA HIS A 145 -10.53 -16.70 6.29
C HIS A 145 -11.59 -16.86 7.40
N ALA A 146 -11.77 -15.84 8.26
CA ALA A 146 -12.76 -15.89 9.33
C ALA A 146 -14.19 -16.06 8.76
N PRO A 147 -15.04 -16.88 9.40
CA PRO A 147 -16.45 -17.02 9.00
C PRO A 147 -17.18 -15.67 8.99
N GLY A 148 -18.05 -15.45 8.01
CA GLY A 148 -18.81 -14.19 7.84
C GLY A 148 -18.16 -13.18 6.90
N ILE A 149 -16.96 -13.45 6.37
CA ILE A 149 -16.31 -12.61 5.37
C ILE A 149 -16.76 -13.03 3.97
N THR A 150 -17.21 -12.04 3.19
CA THR A 150 -17.51 -12.22 1.76
C THR A 150 -16.69 -11.22 0.94
N ILE A 151 -15.96 -11.70 -0.06
CA ILE A 151 -15.10 -10.88 -0.92
C ILE A 151 -15.70 -10.84 -2.33
N ARG A 152 -15.89 -9.64 -2.87
CA ARG A 152 -16.35 -9.42 -4.25
C ARG A 152 -15.33 -8.61 -5.02
N LYS A 153 -14.83 -9.17 -6.14
CA LYS A 153 -13.94 -8.45 -7.05
C LYS A 153 -14.70 -7.32 -7.73
N ILE A 154 -14.05 -6.17 -7.84
CA ILE A 154 -14.57 -5.00 -8.58
C ILE A 154 -14.03 -5.08 -10.00
N PRO A 155 -14.90 -5.14 -11.04
CA PRO A 155 -14.45 -5.08 -12.43
C PRO A 155 -13.72 -3.75 -12.69
N THR A 156 -12.52 -3.83 -13.24
CA THR A 156 -11.72 -2.67 -13.64
C THR A 156 -11.56 -2.62 -15.15
N LEU A 157 -11.35 -1.43 -15.70
CA LEU A 157 -11.14 -1.26 -17.15
C LEU A 157 -9.91 -2.03 -17.65
N SER A 158 -8.88 -2.18 -16.81
CA SER A 158 -7.68 -2.97 -17.11
C SER A 158 -7.90 -4.49 -17.08
N GLY A 159 -9.04 -4.97 -16.56
CA GLY A 159 -9.32 -6.40 -16.43
C GLY A 159 -8.53 -7.14 -15.33
N THR A 160 -7.62 -6.47 -14.62
CA THR A 160 -6.71 -7.12 -13.65
C THR A 160 -7.42 -7.61 -12.38
N GLY A 161 -8.58 -7.04 -12.02
CA GLY A 161 -9.47 -7.56 -10.97
C GLY A 161 -8.85 -7.63 -9.56
N ASN A 162 -7.80 -6.84 -9.26
CA ASN A 162 -7.12 -6.88 -7.96
C ASN A 162 -7.85 -6.09 -6.88
N LEU A 163 -8.77 -5.19 -7.25
CA LEU A 163 -9.58 -4.42 -6.32
C LEU A 163 -10.81 -5.21 -5.88
N CYS A 164 -11.13 -5.14 -4.59
CA CYS A 164 -12.25 -5.86 -4.02
C CYS A 164 -13.09 -4.97 -3.10
N GLN A 165 -14.35 -5.38 -2.92
CA GLN A 165 -15.19 -5.01 -1.80
C GLN A 165 -15.26 -6.20 -0.84
N VAL A 166 -15.10 -5.94 0.45
CA VAL A 166 -15.12 -6.94 1.51
C VAL A 166 -16.31 -6.65 2.42
N PHE A 167 -17.12 -7.65 2.69
CA PHE A 167 -18.30 -7.57 3.56
C PHE A 167 -18.04 -8.41 4.81
N TYR A 168 -18.48 -7.88 5.95
CA TYR A 168 -18.37 -8.51 7.26
C TYR A 168 -19.77 -8.69 7.84
N ASP A 169 -20.14 -9.94 8.15
CA ASP A 169 -21.42 -10.31 8.77
C ASP A 169 -21.11 -11.16 10.01
N GLU A 170 -21.27 -10.55 11.18
CA GLU A 170 -20.99 -11.14 12.49
C GLU A 170 -19.59 -11.78 12.60
N VAL A 171 -18.58 -11.17 11.95
CA VAL A 171 -17.20 -11.68 11.95
C VAL A 171 -16.58 -11.55 13.33
N ARG A 172 -16.13 -12.67 13.91
CA ARG A 172 -15.53 -12.71 15.24
C ARG A 172 -14.01 -12.66 15.16
N LEU A 173 -13.41 -11.63 15.72
CA LEU A 173 -11.98 -11.43 15.80
C LEU A 173 -11.55 -11.39 17.27
N PRO A 174 -10.50 -12.12 17.69
CA PRO A 174 -10.00 -12.05 19.05
C PRO A 174 -9.60 -10.63 19.46
N LEU A 175 -9.88 -10.22 20.69
CA LEU A 175 -9.42 -8.91 21.23
C LEU A 175 -7.89 -8.80 21.21
N GLY A 176 -7.16 -9.90 21.31
CA GLY A 176 -5.71 -9.93 21.16
C GLY A 176 -5.20 -9.51 19.77
N ASN A 177 -6.09 -9.42 18.76
CA ASN A 177 -5.77 -8.90 17.43
C ASN A 177 -5.85 -7.36 17.35
N VAL A 178 -6.30 -6.67 18.39
CA VAL A 178 -6.26 -5.19 18.43
C VAL A 178 -4.81 -4.73 18.49
N VAL A 179 -4.45 -3.81 17.62
CA VAL A 179 -3.13 -3.16 17.63
C VAL A 179 -3.25 -1.80 18.31
N GLY A 180 -2.43 -1.59 19.33
CA GLY A 180 -2.60 -0.48 20.27
C GLY A 180 -3.76 -0.74 21.23
N GLU A 181 -4.62 0.27 21.42
CA GLU A 181 -5.75 0.20 22.36
C GLU A 181 -7.09 0.24 21.61
N VAL A 182 -8.13 -0.33 22.23
CA VAL A 182 -9.52 -0.14 21.78
C VAL A 182 -9.85 1.34 21.81
N ASN A 183 -10.47 1.84 20.75
CA ASN A 183 -10.74 3.26 20.51
C ASN A 183 -9.50 4.14 20.22
N GLY A 184 -8.29 3.57 20.19
CA GLY A 184 -7.03 4.24 19.84
C GLY A 184 -6.60 4.05 18.38
N GLY A 185 -7.43 3.43 17.55
CA GLY A 185 -7.08 3.01 16.19
C GLY A 185 -6.79 4.14 15.21
N TRP A 186 -7.22 5.38 15.49
CA TRP A 186 -6.86 6.52 14.64
C TRP A 186 -5.35 6.78 14.63
N ASP A 187 -4.71 6.80 15.79
CA ASP A 187 -3.26 7.02 15.90
C ASP A 187 -2.45 5.89 15.26
N VAL A 188 -2.96 4.65 15.37
CA VAL A 188 -2.37 3.51 14.66
C VAL A 188 -2.51 3.68 13.14
N SER A 189 -3.68 4.11 12.67
CA SER A 189 -3.92 4.38 11.24
C SER A 189 -3.03 5.50 10.70
N MET A 190 -2.79 6.56 11.48
CA MET A 190 -1.88 7.63 11.10
C MET A 190 -0.43 7.13 11.02
N THR A 191 -0.04 6.19 11.88
CA THR A 191 1.26 5.52 11.79
C THR A 191 1.35 4.72 10.48
N THR A 192 0.34 3.92 10.15
CA THR A 192 0.26 3.15 8.89
C THR A 192 0.38 4.06 7.66
N LEU A 193 -0.45 5.11 7.59
CA LEU A 193 -0.46 6.06 6.47
C LEU A 193 0.83 6.92 6.40
N GLY A 194 1.54 7.06 7.51
CA GLY A 194 2.86 7.69 7.55
C GLY A 194 3.90 6.87 6.78
N PHE A 195 3.87 5.56 6.91
CA PHE A 195 4.77 4.65 6.18
C PHE A 195 4.46 4.59 4.69
N GLU A 196 3.19 4.73 4.28
CA GLU A 196 2.79 4.77 2.88
C GLU A 196 3.44 5.93 2.11
N ARG A 197 3.70 7.06 2.78
CA ARG A 197 4.28 8.27 2.16
C ARG A 197 5.80 8.22 2.00
N GLY A 198 6.44 7.11 2.30
CA GLY A 198 7.89 6.96 2.27
C GLY A 198 8.45 6.70 0.87
N THR A 199 9.58 6.01 0.85
CA THR A 199 10.39 5.73 -0.34
C THR A 199 9.76 4.78 -1.36
N ALA A 200 8.64 4.12 -1.03
CA ALA A 200 8.02 3.07 -1.85
C ALA A 200 7.59 3.52 -3.26
N PHE A 201 7.34 4.83 -3.47
CA PHE A 201 6.93 5.38 -4.77
C PHE A 201 8.08 5.92 -5.62
N ILE A 202 9.31 5.87 -5.14
CA ILE A 202 10.50 6.36 -5.88
C ILE A 202 10.64 5.64 -7.22
N ALA A 203 10.38 4.34 -7.27
CA ALA A 203 10.46 3.55 -8.49
C ALA A 203 9.57 4.09 -9.64
N HIS A 204 8.43 4.70 -9.32
CA HIS A 204 7.52 5.21 -10.36
C HIS A 204 8.14 6.33 -11.21
N GLN A 205 8.88 7.26 -10.60
CA GLN A 205 9.53 8.35 -11.34
C GLN A 205 10.67 7.82 -12.23
N ILE A 206 11.34 6.75 -11.83
CA ILE A 206 12.41 6.12 -12.62
C ILE A 206 11.82 5.41 -13.84
N HIS A 207 10.74 4.64 -13.65
CA HIS A 207 10.02 4.02 -14.77
C HIS A 207 9.48 5.07 -15.75
N LEU A 208 8.99 6.21 -15.24
CA LEU A 208 8.54 7.30 -16.10
C LEU A 208 9.69 7.87 -16.93
N ALA A 209 10.86 8.10 -16.32
CA ALA A 209 12.06 8.55 -17.01
C ALA A 209 12.51 7.55 -18.08
N ALA A 210 12.57 6.26 -17.75
CA ALA A 210 12.92 5.21 -18.70
C ALA A 210 11.94 5.13 -19.88
N THR A 211 10.63 5.22 -19.59
CA THR A 211 9.58 5.23 -20.64
C THR A 211 9.77 6.42 -21.59
N LEU A 212 10.11 7.58 -21.03
CA LEU A 212 10.31 8.80 -21.83
C LEU A 212 11.55 8.68 -22.76
N GLU A 213 12.63 8.09 -22.26
CA GLU A 213 13.81 7.82 -23.10
C GLU A 213 13.48 6.79 -24.22
N GLN A 214 12.65 5.78 -23.91
CA GLN A 214 12.15 4.85 -24.95
C GLN A 214 11.31 5.58 -26.01
N LEU A 215 10.41 6.48 -25.59
CA LEU A 215 9.63 7.29 -26.53
C LEU A 215 10.50 8.18 -27.40
N TYR A 216 11.56 8.76 -26.82
CA TYR A 216 12.54 9.54 -27.56
C TYR A 216 13.26 8.69 -28.63
N VAL A 217 13.70 7.50 -28.28
CA VAL A 217 14.31 6.55 -29.23
C VAL A 217 13.31 6.16 -30.32
N MET A 218 12.09 5.79 -29.94
CA MET A 218 11.04 5.43 -30.89
C MET A 218 10.70 6.54 -31.89
N ALA A 219 10.81 7.82 -31.48
CA ALA A 219 10.51 8.95 -32.36
C ALA A 219 11.46 9.04 -33.56
N HIS A 220 12.62 8.38 -33.54
CA HIS A 220 13.51 8.27 -34.70
C HIS A 220 13.01 7.26 -35.74
N ASP A 221 12.25 6.25 -35.33
CA ASP A 221 11.82 5.15 -36.19
C ASP A 221 10.34 5.29 -36.64
N VAL A 222 9.54 5.92 -35.78
CA VAL A 222 8.09 6.10 -36.03
C VAL A 222 7.87 7.34 -36.89
N ARG A 223 6.94 7.26 -37.86
CA ARG A 223 6.55 8.42 -38.67
C ARG A 223 5.76 9.43 -37.86
N GLY A 224 6.08 10.69 -38.08
CA GLY A 224 5.40 11.84 -37.48
C GLY A 224 3.99 12.04 -38.04
N PRO A 225 3.30 13.12 -37.58
CA PRO A 225 1.92 13.40 -37.97
C PRO A 225 1.72 13.61 -39.48
N ASP A 226 2.77 14.00 -40.22
CA ASP A 226 2.73 14.12 -41.68
C ASP A 226 2.80 12.80 -42.43
N GLY A 227 3.02 11.69 -41.72
CA GLY A 227 3.17 10.33 -42.26
C GLY A 227 4.41 10.11 -43.12
N CYS A 228 5.29 11.09 -43.25
CA CYS A 228 6.45 11.06 -44.18
C CYS A 228 7.78 11.04 -43.44
N ARG A 229 8.00 11.99 -42.54
CA ARG A 229 9.26 12.15 -41.79
C ARG A 229 9.22 11.41 -40.47
N PRO A 230 10.38 11.05 -39.87
CA PRO A 230 10.43 10.60 -38.49
C PRO A 230 9.79 11.60 -37.54
N ALA A 231 9.14 11.10 -36.47
CA ALA A 231 8.45 11.95 -35.50
C ALA A 231 9.42 12.92 -34.77
N ILE A 232 10.69 12.54 -34.65
CA ILE A 232 11.74 13.39 -34.07
C ILE A 232 12.06 14.63 -34.92
N GLU A 233 11.65 14.68 -36.19
CA GLU A 233 11.80 15.84 -37.07
C GLU A 233 10.59 16.77 -37.01
N ASP A 234 9.50 16.38 -36.32
CA ASP A 234 8.34 17.22 -36.10
C ASP A 234 8.55 18.09 -34.86
N GLY A 235 8.55 19.41 -35.03
CA GLY A 235 8.82 20.36 -33.97
C GLY A 235 7.84 20.26 -32.78
N ALA A 236 6.56 20.00 -33.05
CA ALA A 236 5.56 19.87 -31.98
C ALA A 236 5.78 18.59 -31.14
N THR A 237 6.15 17.49 -31.79
CA THR A 237 6.50 16.23 -31.11
C THR A 237 7.75 16.43 -30.23
N VAL A 238 8.79 17.06 -30.76
CA VAL A 238 10.03 17.33 -30.00
C VAL A 238 9.77 18.25 -28.82
N GLU A 239 8.98 19.32 -29.01
CA GLU A 239 8.63 20.23 -27.91
C GLU A 239 7.92 19.49 -26.77
N GLN A 240 6.97 18.60 -27.09
CA GLN A 240 6.27 17.79 -26.08
C GLN A 240 7.22 16.83 -25.34
N LEU A 241 8.10 16.12 -26.06
CA LEU A 241 9.08 15.23 -25.45
C LEU A 241 10.02 15.97 -24.50
N LEU A 242 10.52 17.15 -24.91
CA LEU A 242 11.40 17.97 -24.08
C LEU A 242 10.68 18.52 -22.84
N LYS A 243 9.41 18.93 -22.99
CA LYS A 243 8.59 19.37 -21.85
C LYS A 243 8.40 18.24 -20.84
N LEU A 244 8.01 17.04 -21.29
CA LEU A 244 7.87 15.87 -20.44
C LEU A 244 9.18 15.50 -19.74
N ARG A 245 10.33 15.59 -20.42
CA ARG A 245 11.65 15.38 -19.80
C ARG A 245 11.92 16.36 -18.66
N ALA A 246 11.59 17.62 -18.86
CA ALA A 246 11.73 18.65 -17.81
C ALA A 246 10.80 18.38 -16.63
N GLU A 247 9.54 17.98 -16.88
CA GLU A 247 8.57 17.66 -15.84
C GLU A 247 9.00 16.40 -15.03
N VAL A 248 9.48 15.35 -15.69
CA VAL A 248 10.01 14.14 -15.01
C VAL A 248 11.26 14.46 -14.19
N ALA A 249 12.16 15.30 -14.71
CA ALA A 249 13.34 15.73 -13.96
C ALA A 249 12.96 16.55 -12.71
N ALA A 250 11.96 17.43 -12.83
CA ALA A 250 11.43 18.18 -11.69
C ALA A 250 10.77 17.24 -10.66
N LEU A 251 9.98 16.26 -11.11
CA LEU A 251 9.39 15.25 -10.23
C LEU A 251 10.47 14.46 -9.47
N ARG A 252 11.55 14.06 -10.15
CA ARG A 252 12.69 13.38 -9.52
C ARG A 252 13.33 14.26 -8.43
N ALA A 253 13.58 15.52 -8.74
CA ALA A 253 14.15 16.45 -7.77
C ALA A 253 13.24 16.65 -6.54
N MET A 254 11.91 16.76 -6.75
CA MET A 254 10.94 16.87 -5.67
C MET A 254 10.90 15.60 -4.81
N THR A 255 10.98 14.42 -5.43
CA THR A 255 11.03 13.14 -4.72
C THR A 255 12.23 13.08 -3.78
N TYR A 256 13.42 13.47 -4.24
CA TYR A 256 14.62 13.50 -3.38
C TYR A 256 14.57 14.55 -2.27
N LEU A 257 13.88 15.66 -2.49
CA LEU A 257 13.70 16.68 -1.43
C LEU A 257 12.69 16.25 -0.36
N SER A 258 11.82 15.28 -0.66
CA SER A 258 10.80 14.78 0.27
C SER A 258 11.28 13.60 1.14
N VAL A 259 12.44 13.06 0.85
CA VAL A 259 13.13 11.98 1.55
C VAL A 259 14.26 12.54 2.41
#